data_e6f2bb6220970d7d69cca906766bbfd8
#
_entry.id   e6f2bb6220970d7d69cca906766bbfd8
#
_cell.length_a   1.000
_cell.length_b   1.000
_cell.length_c   1.000
_cell.angle_alpha   90.00
_cell.angle_beta   90.00
_cell.angle_gamma   90.00
#
_symmetry.space_group_name_H-M   'P 1'
#
loop_
_entity.id
_entity.type
_entity.pdbx_description
1 polymer ?
#
loop_
_entity_poly.entity_id
_entity_poly.type
_entity_poly.pdbx_seq_one_letter_code
_entity_poly.pdbx_strand_id
1 'polypeptide(L)'
;MNSKCIGDISESAVLAALVAKGKTVLTPFGDKNRYDLVVEEEGHFRRLQVKTGRLRDGVIMFSTHSSTRQKGQRVETSYVGQIEEFAVYCPETKEVYLVPIDECGHTRVQLRVAEERLPNKLIKRANKYKL
;
A
#
# COMPACT_ATOMS: atom_id res chain seq x y z
N MET A 1 20.14 -0.07 -3.72
CA MET A 1 19.36 -1.07 -2.93
C MET A 1 18.39 -1.76 -3.87
N ASN A 2 18.34 -3.07 -3.82
CA ASN A 2 17.48 -3.82 -4.74
C ASN A 2 16.00 -3.78 -4.29
N SER A 3 15.13 -4.19 -5.18
CA SER A 3 13.67 -4.12 -4.96
C SER A 3 13.19 -5.00 -3.80
N LYS A 4 13.87 -6.14 -3.57
CA LYS A 4 13.53 -7.01 -2.43
C LYS A 4 13.83 -6.32 -1.10
N CYS A 5 14.98 -5.69 -0.97
CA CYS A 5 15.33 -4.94 0.24
C CYS A 5 14.37 -3.77 0.49
N ILE A 6 14.01 -3.05 -0.57
CA ILE A 6 13.03 -1.96 -0.48
C ILE A 6 11.67 -2.48 0.00
N GLY A 7 11.23 -3.60 -0.54
CA GLY A 7 10.00 -4.24 -0.12
C GLY A 7 10.01 -4.69 1.34
N ASP A 8 11.13 -5.25 1.78
CA ASP A 8 11.29 -5.69 3.17
C ASP A 8 11.27 -4.50 4.14
N ILE A 9 11.89 -3.39 3.76
CA ILE A 9 11.85 -2.15 4.55
C ILE A 9 10.41 -1.66 4.68
N SER A 10 9.69 -1.61 3.59
CA SER A 10 8.30 -1.16 3.60
C SER A 10 7.41 -2.07 4.43
N GLU A 11 7.56 -3.38 4.29
CA GLU A 11 6.77 -4.34 5.07
C GLU A 11 7.05 -4.22 6.57
N SER A 12 8.33 -4.11 6.95
CA SER A 12 8.69 -3.95 8.36
C SER A 12 8.21 -2.61 8.92
N ALA A 13 8.24 -1.55 8.13
CA ALA A 13 7.74 -0.24 8.55
C ALA A 13 6.23 -0.27 8.78
N VAL A 14 5.48 -0.92 7.89
CA VAL A 14 4.03 -1.07 8.04
C VAL A 14 3.71 -1.90 9.28
N LEU A 15 4.39 -3.03 9.46
CA LEU A 15 4.19 -3.88 10.63
C LEU A 15 4.43 -3.10 11.93
N ALA A 16 5.56 -2.40 12.02
CA ALA A 16 5.90 -1.63 13.20
C ALA A 16 4.87 -0.53 13.49
N ALA A 17 4.41 0.16 12.45
CA ALA A 17 3.42 1.24 12.59
C ALA A 17 2.07 0.71 13.09
N LEU A 18 1.62 -0.43 12.56
CA LEU A 18 0.36 -1.05 12.99
C LEU A 18 0.44 -1.51 14.44
N VAL A 19 1.53 -2.17 14.81
CA VAL A 19 1.75 -2.64 16.18
C VAL A 19 1.82 -1.45 17.16
N ALA A 20 2.48 -0.37 16.77
CA ALA A 20 2.57 0.84 17.60
C ALA A 20 1.20 1.48 17.83
N LYS A 21 0.24 1.27 16.90
CA LYS A 21 -1.15 1.74 17.05
C LYS A 21 -2.03 0.75 17.84
N GLY A 22 -1.45 -0.31 18.38
CA GLY A 22 -2.20 -1.31 19.14
C GLY A 22 -2.99 -2.30 18.30
N LYS A 23 -2.70 -2.39 17.01
CA LYS A 23 -3.41 -3.33 16.12
C LYS A 23 -2.86 -4.73 16.28
N THR A 24 -3.73 -5.73 16.12
CA THR A 24 -3.33 -7.14 16.04
C THR A 24 -3.00 -7.45 14.59
N VAL A 25 -1.77 -7.91 14.35
CA VAL A 25 -1.29 -8.17 13.00
C VAL A 25 -0.91 -9.64 12.87
N LEU A 26 -1.36 -10.27 11.79
CA LEU A 26 -1.03 -11.65 11.45
C LEU A 26 -0.22 -11.67 10.17
N THR A 27 0.70 -12.61 10.08
CA THR A 27 1.48 -12.84 8.86
C THR A 27 1.15 -14.22 8.30
N PRO A 28 1.01 -14.35 6.96
CA PRO A 28 0.76 -15.67 6.38
C PRO A 28 2.01 -16.53 6.45
N PHE A 29 1.81 -17.83 6.65
CA PHE A 29 2.90 -18.79 6.50
C PHE A 29 3.11 -19.10 5.02
N GLY A 30 4.36 -19.02 4.55
CA GLY A 30 4.68 -19.24 3.13
C GLY A 30 4.84 -17.92 2.36
N ASP A 31 5.12 -18.04 1.07
CA ASP A 31 5.50 -16.90 0.23
C ASP A 31 4.64 -16.70 -1.02
N LYS A 32 3.56 -17.46 -1.18
CA LYS A 32 2.71 -17.41 -2.37
C LYS A 32 1.39 -16.67 -2.17
N ASN A 33 1.24 -15.97 -1.06
CA ASN A 33 0.02 -15.25 -0.77
C ASN A 33 -0.01 -13.90 -1.49
N ARG A 34 -1.20 -13.46 -1.88
CA ARG A 34 -1.39 -12.16 -2.53
C ARG A 34 -1.39 -11.01 -1.53
N TYR A 35 -1.42 -11.29 -0.25
CA TYR A 35 -1.34 -10.30 0.81
C TYR A 35 -0.11 -10.56 1.67
N ASP A 36 0.42 -9.49 2.26
CA ASP A 36 1.62 -9.56 3.09
C ASP A 36 1.30 -9.62 4.58
N LEU A 37 0.22 -8.96 4.99
CA LEU A 37 -0.19 -8.86 6.39
C LEU A 37 -1.71 -8.94 6.47
N VAL A 38 -2.20 -9.33 7.65
CA VAL A 38 -3.62 -9.30 7.98
C VAL A 38 -3.78 -8.53 9.28
N VAL A 39 -4.71 -7.58 9.32
CA VAL A 39 -5.08 -6.86 10.54
C VAL A 39 -6.40 -7.42 11.04
N GLU A 40 -6.44 -7.83 12.31
CA GLU A 40 -7.66 -8.26 12.97
C GLU A 40 -8.14 -7.15 13.90
N GLU A 41 -9.39 -6.75 13.75
CA GLU A 41 -10.05 -5.80 14.64
C GLU A 41 -11.46 -6.30 14.94
N GLU A 42 -11.73 -6.58 16.21
CA GLU A 42 -13.06 -7.02 16.69
C GLU A 42 -13.60 -8.21 15.91
N GLY A 43 -12.74 -9.18 15.57
CA GLY A 43 -13.11 -10.37 14.83
C GLY A 43 -13.20 -10.17 13.32
N HIS A 44 -12.92 -8.99 12.83
CA HIS A 44 -12.86 -8.70 11.39
C HIS A 44 -11.43 -8.71 10.90
N PHE A 45 -11.18 -9.38 9.78
CA PHE A 45 -9.85 -9.56 9.21
C PHE A 45 -9.75 -8.79 7.90
N ARG A 46 -8.74 -7.93 7.78
CA ARG A 46 -8.45 -7.20 6.55
C ARG A 46 -7.09 -7.61 6.03
N ARG A 47 -7.05 -8.09 4.79
CA ARG A 47 -5.82 -8.49 4.12
C ARG A 47 -5.17 -7.24 3.53
N LEU A 48 -3.88 -7.07 3.79
CA LEU A 48 -3.12 -5.91 3.34
C LEU A 48 -2.03 -6.34 2.38
N GLN A 49 -1.93 -5.66 1.25
CA GLN A 49 -0.76 -5.74 0.38
C GLN A 49 0.11 -4.51 0.64
N VAL A 50 1.35 -4.74 1.03
CA VAL A 50 2.29 -3.65 1.28
C VAL A 50 2.85 -3.14 -0.04
N LYS A 51 2.90 -1.83 -0.20
CA LYS A 51 3.49 -1.15 -1.34
C LYS A 51 4.45 -0.07 -0.86
N THR A 52 5.46 0.20 -1.65
CA THR A 52 6.34 1.35 -1.42
C THR A 52 5.81 2.52 -2.23
N GLY A 53 5.45 3.61 -1.55
CA GLY A 53 5.06 4.85 -2.19
C GLY A 53 6.29 5.73 -2.43
N ARG A 54 6.24 6.53 -3.49
CA ARG A 54 7.31 7.48 -3.80
C ARG A 54 6.74 8.88 -3.91
N LEU A 55 7.32 9.81 -3.16
CA LEU A 55 6.93 11.21 -3.18
C LEU A 55 7.65 11.93 -4.30
N ARG A 56 6.89 12.51 -5.25
CA ARG A 56 7.41 13.37 -6.31
C ARG A 56 6.38 14.46 -6.60
N ASP A 57 6.84 15.69 -6.71
CA ASP A 57 6.00 16.83 -7.08
C ASP A 57 4.75 16.96 -6.19
N GLY A 58 4.91 16.68 -4.90
CA GLY A 58 3.83 16.83 -3.93
C GLY A 58 2.82 15.71 -3.90
N VAL A 59 3.06 14.61 -4.63
CA VAL A 59 2.18 13.44 -4.61
C VAL A 59 2.97 12.18 -4.31
N ILE A 60 2.34 11.27 -3.55
CA ILE A 60 2.87 9.92 -3.31
C ILE A 60 2.20 8.99 -4.32
N MET A 61 3.03 8.28 -5.09
CA MET A 61 2.55 7.36 -6.11
C MET A 61 2.89 5.93 -5.73
N PHE A 62 1.94 5.02 -5.96
CA PHE A 62 2.20 3.58 -5.83
C PHE A 62 1.37 2.80 -6.86
N SER A 63 1.84 1.60 -7.19
CA SER A 63 1.17 0.72 -8.15
C SER A 63 0.11 -0.13 -7.46
N THR A 64 -1.02 -0.33 -8.13
CA THR A 64 -2.12 -1.19 -7.65
C THR A 64 -2.05 -2.61 -8.21
N HIS A 65 -0.99 -2.94 -8.94
CA HIS A 65 -0.81 -4.25 -9.56
C HIS A 65 0.51 -4.87 -9.15
N SER A 66 0.58 -6.20 -9.23
CA SER A 66 1.85 -6.91 -9.23
C SER A 66 2.29 -7.12 -10.68
N SER A 67 3.61 -7.14 -10.89
CA SER A 67 4.20 -7.41 -12.21
C SER A 67 5.04 -8.67 -12.14
N THR A 68 4.81 -9.57 -13.11
CA THR A 68 5.64 -10.76 -13.30
C THR A 68 6.00 -10.87 -14.78
N ARG A 69 7.03 -11.67 -15.10
CA ARG A 69 7.36 -11.98 -16.49
C ARG A 69 6.93 -13.41 -16.78
N GLN A 70 6.16 -13.57 -17.85
CA GLN A 70 5.74 -14.87 -18.35
C GLN A 70 6.09 -14.94 -19.83
N LYS A 71 6.90 -15.94 -20.20
CA LYS A 71 7.36 -16.12 -21.59
C LYS A 71 8.03 -14.86 -22.17
N GLY A 72 8.83 -14.17 -21.33
CA GLY A 72 9.52 -12.94 -21.73
C GLY A 72 8.66 -11.70 -21.78
N GLN A 73 7.37 -11.79 -21.50
CA GLN A 73 6.46 -10.65 -21.49
C GLN A 73 6.10 -10.24 -20.08
N ARG A 74 5.92 -8.93 -19.87
CA ARG A 74 5.46 -8.39 -18.60
C ARG A 74 3.97 -8.61 -18.45
N VAL A 75 3.57 -9.28 -17.36
CA VAL A 75 2.17 -9.52 -17.03
C VAL A 75 1.84 -8.78 -15.73
N GLU A 76 0.80 -7.95 -15.78
CA GLU A 76 0.29 -7.23 -14.61
C GLU A 76 -0.95 -7.94 -14.09
N THR A 77 -1.00 -8.15 -12.76
CA THR A 77 -2.09 -8.85 -12.11
C THR A 77 -2.70 -7.96 -11.04
N SER A 78 -4.03 -7.83 -11.08
CA SER A 78 -4.81 -7.06 -10.14
C SER A 78 -4.90 -7.79 -8.78
N TYR A 79 -5.10 -7.02 -7.72
CA TYR A 79 -5.37 -7.52 -6.37
C TYR A 79 -6.85 -7.54 -6.02
N VAL A 80 -7.72 -7.14 -6.94
CA VAL A 80 -9.17 -7.09 -6.69
C VAL A 80 -9.69 -8.46 -6.24
N GLY A 81 -10.44 -8.47 -5.13
CA GLY A 81 -10.95 -9.71 -4.53
C GLY A 81 -9.93 -10.46 -3.67
N GLN A 82 -8.68 -10.00 -3.62
CA GLN A 82 -7.59 -10.71 -2.92
C GLN A 82 -7.08 -9.96 -1.70
N ILE A 83 -7.38 -8.68 -1.59
CA ILE A 83 -7.02 -7.83 -0.45
C ILE A 83 -8.15 -6.85 -0.16
N GLU A 84 -8.16 -6.28 1.02
CA GLU A 84 -9.08 -5.20 1.40
C GLU A 84 -8.42 -3.83 1.27
N GLU A 85 -7.12 -3.72 1.58
CA GLU A 85 -6.42 -2.43 1.57
C GLU A 85 -4.99 -2.59 1.07
N PHE A 86 -4.46 -1.52 0.46
CA PHE A 86 -3.02 -1.36 0.29
C PHE A 86 -2.46 -0.64 1.52
N ALA A 87 -1.36 -1.17 2.08
CA ALA A 87 -0.61 -0.51 3.13
C ALA A 87 0.65 0.06 2.51
N VAL A 88 0.70 1.38 2.39
CA VAL A 88 1.73 2.08 1.62
C VAL A 88 2.70 2.74 2.58
N TYR A 89 3.96 2.36 2.52
CA TYR A 89 5.02 3.08 3.21
C TYR A 89 5.72 4.02 2.23
N CYS A 90 5.82 5.29 2.62
CA CYS A 90 6.53 6.29 1.84
C CYS A 90 7.83 6.67 2.57
N PRO A 91 9.00 6.28 2.05
CA PRO A 91 10.27 6.59 2.72
C PRO A 91 10.53 8.08 2.88
N GLU A 92 10.09 8.92 1.94
CA GLU A 92 10.31 10.35 1.97
C GLU A 92 9.52 11.04 3.10
N THR A 93 8.31 10.58 3.39
CA THR A 93 7.50 11.11 4.50
C THR A 93 7.66 10.30 5.78
N LYS A 94 8.22 9.09 5.68
CA LYS A 94 8.33 8.12 6.78
C LYS A 94 6.98 7.77 7.41
N GLU A 95 5.92 7.85 6.62
CA GLU A 95 4.55 7.59 7.06
C GLU A 95 3.97 6.37 6.36
N VAL A 96 2.95 5.77 6.97
CA VAL A 96 2.19 4.65 6.42
C VAL A 96 0.78 5.13 6.11
N TYR A 97 0.26 4.71 4.96
CA TYR A 97 -1.08 5.07 4.49
C TYR A 97 -1.85 3.79 4.20
N LEU A 98 -3.08 3.69 4.71
CA LEU A 98 -3.96 2.55 4.41
C LEU A 98 -5.02 3.03 3.40
N VAL A 99 -5.01 2.43 2.22
CA VAL A 99 -5.89 2.83 1.12
C VAL A 99 -6.79 1.66 0.75
N PRO A 100 -8.10 1.76 0.98
CA PRO A 100 -9.04 0.71 0.59
C PRO A 100 -8.94 0.42 -0.91
N ILE A 101 -8.97 -0.86 -1.29
CA ILE A 101 -8.79 -1.23 -2.69
C ILE A 101 -9.92 -0.71 -3.57
N ASP A 102 -11.13 -0.61 -3.03
CA ASP A 102 -12.28 -0.10 -3.78
C ASP A 102 -12.20 1.40 -4.06
N GLU A 103 -11.29 2.13 -3.39
CA GLU A 103 -11.02 3.54 -3.67
C GLU A 103 -9.83 3.73 -4.63
N CYS A 104 -9.23 2.65 -5.11
CA CYS A 104 -8.07 2.69 -5.99
C CYS A 104 -8.48 2.59 -7.46
N GLY A 105 -7.72 3.28 -8.31
CA GLY A 105 -7.87 3.12 -9.76
C GLY A 105 -7.24 1.83 -10.25
N HIS A 106 -7.18 1.64 -11.57
CA HIS A 106 -6.80 0.38 -12.19
C HIS A 106 -5.30 0.13 -12.28
N THR A 107 -4.47 1.17 -12.26
CA THR A 107 -3.02 0.99 -12.47
C THR A 107 -2.17 1.65 -11.41
N ARG A 108 -2.51 2.88 -11.01
CA ARG A 108 -1.65 3.68 -10.15
C ARG A 108 -2.50 4.61 -9.31
N VAL A 109 -2.10 4.81 -8.04
CA VAL A 109 -2.76 5.74 -7.13
C VAL A 109 -1.81 6.87 -6.79
N GLN A 110 -2.34 8.08 -6.72
CA GLN A 110 -1.63 9.28 -6.30
C GLN A 110 -2.29 9.85 -5.06
N LEU A 111 -1.51 10.00 -3.99
CA LEU A 111 -1.96 10.62 -2.75
C LEU A 111 -1.33 12.01 -2.63
N ARG A 112 -2.15 13.06 -2.56
CA ARG A 112 -1.67 14.43 -2.52
C ARG A 112 -1.17 14.80 -1.13
N VAL A 113 0.09 15.23 -1.05
CA VAL A 113 0.72 15.74 0.17
C VAL A 113 0.74 17.27 0.16
N ALA A 114 1.09 17.87 -0.98
CA ALA A 114 1.15 19.32 -1.13
C ALA A 114 -0.26 19.93 -1.23
N GLU A 115 -0.38 21.21 -0.85
CA GLU A 115 -1.64 21.92 -1.00
C GLU A 115 -2.03 22.09 -2.46
N GLU A 116 -3.33 22.05 -2.72
CA GLU A 116 -3.89 22.23 -4.05
C GLU A 116 -4.14 23.71 -4.32
N ARG A 117 -3.92 24.12 -5.57
CA ARG A 117 -4.27 25.47 -6.00
C ARG A 117 -5.78 25.66 -6.13
N LEU A 118 -6.49 24.60 -6.54
CA LEU A 118 -7.94 24.60 -6.72
C LEU A 118 -8.53 23.37 -6.06
N PRO A 119 -9.66 23.50 -5.34
CA PRO A 119 -10.33 22.34 -4.74
C PRO A 119 -10.80 21.38 -5.83
N ASN A 120 -10.52 20.10 -5.64
CA ASN A 120 -10.97 19.04 -6.54
C ASN A 120 -11.37 17.84 -5.70
N LYS A 121 -12.64 17.44 -5.78
CA LYS A 121 -13.19 16.32 -5.00
C LYS A 121 -12.60 14.98 -5.41
N LEU A 122 -12.01 14.87 -6.61
CA LEU A 122 -11.41 13.63 -7.10
C LEU A 122 -9.99 13.42 -6.58
N ILE A 123 -9.39 14.44 -5.97
CA ILE A 123 -8.04 14.33 -5.43
C ILE A 123 -8.06 13.55 -4.12
N LYS A 124 -7.23 12.50 -4.05
CA LYS A 124 -7.02 11.75 -2.83
C LYS A 124 -5.92 12.42 -2.01
N ARG A 125 -6.28 12.91 -0.82
CA ARG A 125 -5.33 13.55 0.09
C ARG A 125 -4.66 12.50 0.95
N ALA A 126 -3.33 12.54 1.05
CA ALA A 126 -2.57 11.59 1.83
C ALA A 126 -3.02 11.54 3.29
N ASN A 127 -3.30 12.70 3.89
CA ASN A 127 -3.73 12.78 5.30
C ASN A 127 -5.02 12.00 5.60
N LYS A 128 -5.90 11.82 4.63
CA LYS A 128 -7.11 11.03 4.81
C LYS A 128 -6.81 9.56 5.08
N TYR A 129 -5.71 9.05 4.51
CA TYR A 129 -5.34 7.63 4.58
C TYR A 129 -4.22 7.36 5.57
N LYS A 130 -3.64 8.39 6.16
CA LYS A 130 -2.51 8.24 7.07
C LYS A 130 -2.92 7.45 8.31
N LEU A 131 -2.09 6.44 8.61
CA LEU A 131 -2.26 5.58 9.78
C LEU A 131 -1.99 6.35 11.09
#